data_b5cf4f515473792c9b5676e868a0cc16
#
_entry.id   b5cf4f515473792c9b5676e868a0cc16
#
_cell.length_a   1.000
_cell.length_b   1.000
_cell.length_c   1.000
_cell.angle_alpha   90.00
_cell.angle_beta   90.00
_cell.angle_gamma   90.00
#
_symmetry.space_group_name_H-M   'P 1'
#
loop_
_entity.id
_entity.type
_entity.pdbx_description
1 polymer ?
#
loop_
_entity_poly.entity_id
_entity_poly.type
_entity_poly.pdbx_seq_one_letter_code
_entity_poly.pdbx_strand_id
1 'polypeptide(L)'
;MSNTNHPFWVIVNKEISDYVRSWRFIILIAIIALTCMGSLYTALTNIREAIKPNDPDGAFLFLKLFTVSDGTLPSFAVFISFLGPLLGISLGFDAINSEQNKGTLSRILSQPIHRDYLINAKFVAALAVIGIMLFMLGFLVMGFGLIAIGIPPTAEEFMRVVFFLFVSLFYVAFWLNLSIFFSIRFKQAATSALACVAIWLFFSVFYNMIINLVGKALSPSAWASDYQVIAYQRFMLNLLRFAPSELFNEATMTLLMPSVRSLGPLTMEQVHGAIPSPLPLGQSLLVVWPQLTGL
;
A
#
# COMPACT_ATOMS: atom_id res chain seq x y z
N MET A 1 -7.87 -12.00 41.62
CA MET A 1 -6.73 -11.94 40.67
C MET A 1 -6.90 -10.67 39.84
N SER A 2 -6.20 -9.59 40.16
CA SER A 2 -6.22 -8.35 39.41
C SER A 2 -5.50 -8.62 38.09
N ASN A 3 -6.26 -8.62 37.01
CA ASN A 3 -5.73 -8.66 35.66
C ASN A 3 -5.00 -7.32 35.42
N THR A 4 -3.75 -7.20 35.90
CA THR A 4 -2.92 -6.02 35.64
C THR A 4 -2.53 -6.06 34.17
N ASN A 5 -3.36 -5.47 33.33
CA ASN A 5 -3.02 -5.29 31.93
C ASN A 5 -1.65 -4.60 31.84
N HIS A 6 -0.73 -5.18 31.11
CA HIS A 6 0.60 -4.62 30.89
C HIS A 6 0.47 -3.15 30.45
N PRO A 7 1.20 -2.18 31.02
CA PRO A 7 1.05 -0.75 30.76
C PRO A 7 1.03 -0.38 29.27
N PHE A 8 1.78 -1.11 28.47
CA PHE A 8 1.81 -0.96 27.01
C PHE A 8 0.41 -1.11 26.37
N TRP A 9 -0.32 -2.19 26.71
CA TRP A 9 -1.65 -2.46 26.14
C TRP A 9 -2.71 -1.47 26.62
N VAL A 10 -2.56 -0.91 27.82
CA VAL A 10 -3.44 0.16 28.32
C VAL A 10 -3.28 1.41 27.44
N ILE A 11 -2.04 1.77 27.10
CA ILE A 11 -1.77 2.90 26.18
C ILE A 11 -2.32 2.60 24.79
N VAL A 12 -2.06 1.42 24.23
CA VAL A 12 -2.57 1.00 22.92
C VAL A 12 -4.10 1.12 22.86
N ASN A 13 -4.82 0.58 23.82
CA ASN A 13 -6.29 0.63 23.83
C ASN A 13 -6.83 2.06 23.95
N LYS A 14 -6.18 2.90 24.75
CA LYS A 14 -6.51 4.32 24.85
C LYS A 14 -6.32 5.02 23.50
N GLU A 15 -5.17 4.83 22.84
CA GLU A 15 -4.86 5.44 21.54
C GLU A 15 -5.81 4.94 20.44
N ILE A 16 -6.16 3.64 20.41
CA ILE A 16 -7.18 3.10 19.47
C ILE A 16 -8.51 3.85 19.66
N SER A 17 -8.96 4.02 20.90
CA SER A 17 -10.20 4.74 21.20
C SER A 17 -10.16 6.18 20.74
N ASP A 18 -9.02 6.86 20.92
CA ASP A 18 -8.82 8.25 20.50
C ASP A 18 -8.81 8.38 18.97
N TYR A 19 -8.15 7.45 18.24
CA TYR A 19 -8.14 7.43 16.78
C TYR A 19 -9.54 7.22 16.19
N VAL A 20 -10.26 6.19 16.65
CA VAL A 20 -11.59 5.83 16.12
C VAL A 20 -12.61 6.95 16.34
N ARG A 21 -12.49 7.71 17.42
CA ARG A 21 -13.37 8.86 17.72
C ARG A 21 -12.94 10.15 17.05
N SER A 22 -11.78 10.20 16.40
CA SER A 22 -11.28 11.42 15.77
C SER A 22 -12.05 11.74 14.49
N TRP A 23 -12.47 12.99 14.32
CA TRP A 23 -13.12 13.46 13.09
C TRP A 23 -12.26 13.25 11.85
N ARG A 24 -10.94 13.35 11.99
CA ARG A 24 -9.98 13.12 10.89
C ARG A 24 -10.08 11.70 10.37
N PHE A 25 -10.11 10.72 11.27
CA PHE A 25 -10.23 9.32 10.92
C PHE A 25 -11.57 9.01 10.27
N ILE A 26 -12.67 9.57 10.81
CA ILE A 26 -14.02 9.39 10.25
C ILE A 26 -14.10 9.94 8.83
N ILE A 27 -13.56 11.15 8.59
CA ILE A 27 -13.55 11.75 7.25
C ILE A 27 -12.72 10.90 6.27
N LEU A 28 -11.53 10.45 6.68
CA LEU A 28 -10.68 9.63 5.83
C LEU A 28 -11.30 8.28 5.50
N ILE A 29 -11.87 7.60 6.48
CA ILE A 29 -12.63 6.36 6.25
C ILE A 29 -13.77 6.61 5.26
N ALA A 30 -14.53 7.69 5.44
CA ALA A 30 -15.63 8.01 4.54
C ALA A 30 -15.15 8.24 3.10
N ILE A 31 -14.05 8.98 2.91
CA ILE A 31 -13.45 9.19 1.58
C ILE A 31 -13.01 7.87 0.96
N ILE A 32 -12.28 7.05 1.71
CA ILE A 32 -11.76 5.76 1.20
C ILE A 32 -12.91 4.80 0.93
N ALA A 33 -13.91 4.71 1.81
CA ALA A 33 -15.06 3.87 1.58
C ALA A 33 -15.83 4.30 0.32
N LEU A 34 -16.05 5.60 0.15
CA LEU A 34 -16.73 6.16 -1.03
C LEU A 34 -15.95 5.86 -2.32
N THR A 35 -14.62 6.05 -2.30
CA THR A 35 -13.77 5.75 -3.45
C THR A 35 -13.71 4.25 -3.75
N CYS A 36 -13.66 3.40 -2.72
CA CYS A 36 -13.73 1.96 -2.89
C CYS A 36 -15.08 1.49 -3.46
N MET A 37 -16.20 2.08 -3.03
CA MET A 37 -17.50 1.77 -3.59
C MET A 37 -17.62 2.23 -5.04
N GLY A 38 -17.09 3.40 -5.39
CA GLY A 38 -17.03 3.88 -6.78
C GLY A 38 -16.18 2.95 -7.65
N SER A 39 -15.00 2.56 -7.20
CA SER A 39 -14.13 1.61 -7.90
C SER A 39 -14.80 0.24 -8.07
N LEU A 40 -15.49 -0.25 -7.05
CA LEU A 40 -16.24 -1.50 -7.14
C LEU A 40 -17.37 -1.41 -8.16
N TYR A 41 -18.12 -0.30 -8.18
CA TYR A 41 -19.18 -0.08 -9.17
C TYR A 41 -18.63 -0.14 -10.60
N THR A 42 -17.53 0.57 -10.89
CA THR A 42 -16.90 0.54 -12.21
C THR A 42 -16.34 -0.84 -12.56
N ALA A 43 -15.75 -1.54 -11.60
CA ALA A 43 -15.26 -2.91 -11.82
C ALA A 43 -16.43 -3.88 -12.16
N LEU A 44 -17.56 -3.78 -11.46
CA LEU A 44 -18.71 -4.64 -11.70
C LEU A 44 -19.41 -4.36 -13.03
N THR A 45 -19.51 -3.09 -13.42
CA THR A 45 -20.14 -2.71 -14.72
C THR A 45 -19.27 -3.15 -15.91
N ASN A 46 -17.95 -3.09 -15.76
CA ASN A 46 -17.02 -3.39 -16.85
C ASN A 46 -16.42 -4.80 -16.78
N ILE A 47 -16.78 -5.61 -15.79
CA ILE A 47 -16.19 -6.94 -15.61
C ILE A 47 -16.44 -7.84 -16.83
N ARG A 48 -17.58 -7.70 -17.51
CA ARG A 48 -17.91 -8.47 -18.72
C ARG A 48 -17.03 -8.08 -19.92
N GLU A 49 -16.68 -6.80 -20.05
CA GLU A 49 -15.80 -6.29 -21.09
C GLU A 49 -14.32 -6.57 -20.78
N ALA A 50 -13.98 -6.67 -19.50
CA ALA A 50 -12.64 -7.00 -19.03
C ALA A 50 -12.30 -8.50 -19.26
N ILE A 51 -13.30 -9.37 -19.43
CA ILE A 51 -13.11 -10.79 -19.75
C ILE A 51 -12.99 -10.93 -21.26
N LYS A 52 -11.76 -10.92 -21.77
CA LYS A 52 -11.51 -11.19 -23.20
C LYS A 52 -11.36 -12.69 -23.44
N PRO A 53 -11.83 -13.21 -24.60
CA PRO A 53 -11.46 -14.55 -25.04
C PRO A 53 -9.92 -14.66 -25.07
N ASN A 54 -9.34 -15.68 -24.46
CA ASN A 54 -7.90 -15.89 -24.30
C ASN A 54 -7.17 -14.96 -23.30
N ASP A 55 -7.87 -14.33 -22.37
CA ASP A 55 -7.23 -13.60 -21.29
C ASP A 55 -6.57 -14.58 -20.30
N PRO A 56 -5.25 -14.52 -20.08
CA PRO A 56 -4.54 -15.38 -19.13
C PRO A 56 -5.08 -15.25 -17.68
N ASP A 57 -5.61 -14.08 -17.33
CA ASP A 57 -6.21 -13.79 -16.03
C ASP A 57 -7.74 -14.02 -16.01
N GLY A 58 -8.31 -14.58 -17.08
CA GLY A 58 -9.75 -14.86 -17.17
C GLY A 58 -10.28 -15.83 -16.11
N ALA A 59 -9.39 -16.67 -15.56
CA ALA A 59 -9.72 -17.59 -14.48
C ALA A 59 -9.81 -16.89 -13.09
N PHE A 60 -9.30 -15.66 -12.94
CA PHE A 60 -9.19 -14.94 -11.67
C PHE A 60 -10.11 -13.71 -11.63
N LEU A 61 -11.43 -13.96 -11.69
CA LEU A 61 -12.44 -12.90 -11.76
C LEU A 61 -12.44 -11.97 -10.55
N PHE A 62 -12.23 -12.52 -9.35
CA PHE A 62 -12.20 -11.73 -8.13
C PHE A 62 -11.03 -10.78 -8.05
N LEU A 63 -9.87 -11.12 -8.61
CA LEU A 63 -8.73 -10.22 -8.65
C LEU A 63 -8.98 -9.01 -9.54
N LYS A 64 -9.81 -9.16 -10.58
CA LYS A 64 -10.22 -8.05 -11.45
C LYS A 64 -11.04 -7.00 -10.74
N LEU A 65 -11.77 -7.33 -9.67
CA LEU A 65 -12.48 -6.35 -8.84
C LEU A 65 -11.54 -5.31 -8.21
N PHE A 66 -10.29 -5.69 -7.98
CA PHE A 66 -9.28 -4.82 -7.37
C PHE A 66 -8.42 -4.08 -8.40
N THR A 67 -8.38 -4.53 -9.64
CA THR A 67 -7.45 -4.02 -10.67
C THR A 67 -8.11 -3.36 -11.86
N VAL A 68 -9.39 -3.69 -12.17
CA VAL A 68 -10.09 -3.14 -13.33
C VAL A 68 -10.51 -1.68 -13.06
N SER A 69 -10.34 -0.86 -14.08
CA SER A 69 -10.80 0.54 -14.16
C SER A 69 -11.36 0.77 -15.55
N ASP A 70 -12.37 1.63 -15.66
CA ASP A 70 -12.96 2.09 -16.93
C ASP A 70 -12.29 3.35 -17.49
N GLY A 71 -11.21 3.82 -16.83
CA GLY A 71 -10.55 5.07 -17.16
C GLY A 71 -11.20 6.32 -16.55
N THR A 72 -12.40 6.21 -15.97
CA THR A 72 -13.05 7.32 -15.26
C THR A 72 -12.68 7.34 -13.79
N LEU A 73 -12.72 6.17 -13.14
CA LEU A 73 -12.30 5.98 -11.75
C LEU A 73 -11.13 5.00 -11.67
N PRO A 74 -10.10 5.30 -10.86
CA PRO A 74 -9.00 4.38 -10.62
C PRO A 74 -9.49 3.11 -9.94
N SER A 75 -8.77 2.00 -10.14
CA SER A 75 -9.06 0.73 -9.46
C SER A 75 -8.80 0.82 -7.94
N PHE A 76 -9.36 -0.13 -7.18
CA PHE A 76 -9.14 -0.23 -5.74
C PHE A 76 -7.66 -0.20 -5.35
N ALA A 77 -6.83 -0.95 -6.06
CA ALA A 77 -5.38 -1.02 -5.81
C ALA A 77 -4.69 0.34 -6.01
N VAL A 78 -5.07 1.08 -7.05
CA VAL A 78 -4.55 2.43 -7.31
C VAL A 78 -5.02 3.42 -6.24
N PHE A 79 -6.26 3.31 -5.76
CA PHE A 79 -6.74 4.13 -4.65
C PHE A 79 -5.92 3.88 -3.37
N ILE A 80 -5.64 2.62 -3.03
CA ILE A 80 -4.80 2.31 -1.86
C ILE A 80 -3.37 2.82 -2.06
N SER A 81 -2.81 2.73 -3.27
CA SER A 81 -1.48 3.27 -3.58
C SER A 81 -1.39 4.79 -3.32
N PHE A 82 -2.46 5.53 -3.60
CA PHE A 82 -2.49 6.99 -3.47
C PHE A 82 -2.98 7.46 -2.09
N LEU A 83 -4.09 6.91 -1.59
CA LEU A 83 -4.71 7.35 -0.33
C LEU A 83 -4.10 6.67 0.91
N GLY A 84 -3.49 5.48 0.74
CA GLY A 84 -2.85 4.77 1.84
C GLY A 84 -1.78 5.60 2.57
N PRO A 85 -0.83 6.24 1.86
CA PRO A 85 0.13 7.15 2.47
C PRO A 85 -0.52 8.27 3.28
N LEU A 86 -1.57 8.88 2.75
CA LEU A 86 -2.29 9.97 3.42
C LEU A 86 -2.97 9.49 4.71
N LEU A 87 -3.46 8.25 4.75
CA LEU A 87 -3.93 7.60 5.98
C LEU A 87 -2.82 7.50 7.03
N GLY A 88 -1.69 6.89 6.67
CA GLY A 88 -0.55 6.76 7.57
C GLY A 88 -0.07 8.11 8.10
N ILE A 89 0.07 9.09 7.19
CA ILE A 89 0.48 10.44 7.54
C ILE A 89 -0.52 11.08 8.52
N SER A 90 -1.82 10.96 8.25
CA SER A 90 -2.86 11.62 9.05
C SER A 90 -2.98 11.14 10.50
N LEU A 91 -2.62 9.87 10.75
CA LEU A 91 -2.63 9.30 12.09
C LEU A 91 -1.30 9.49 12.84
N GLY A 92 -0.20 9.77 12.11
CA GLY A 92 1.13 9.87 12.70
C GLY A 92 1.66 11.29 12.90
N PHE A 93 1.25 12.28 12.08
CA PHE A 93 1.91 13.60 12.03
C PHE A 93 1.85 14.41 13.32
N ASP A 94 0.85 14.21 14.16
CA ASP A 94 0.67 14.89 15.44
C ASP A 94 0.80 13.96 16.68
N ALA A 95 1.22 12.72 16.45
CA ALA A 95 1.24 11.68 17.48
C ALA A 95 2.02 12.07 18.76
N ILE A 96 3.13 12.78 18.63
CA ILE A 96 3.99 13.17 19.75
C ILE A 96 3.93 14.67 20.01
N ASN A 97 3.99 15.51 18.96
CA ASN A 97 4.02 16.95 19.15
C ASN A 97 2.72 17.50 19.72
N SER A 98 1.56 16.86 19.51
CA SER A 98 0.31 17.23 20.17
C SER A 98 0.36 17.04 21.69
N GLU A 99 0.96 15.95 22.18
CA GLU A 99 1.19 15.68 23.60
C GLU A 99 2.17 16.71 24.19
N GLN A 100 3.22 17.06 23.43
CA GLN A 100 4.20 18.07 23.84
C GLN A 100 3.56 19.44 23.97
N ASN A 101 2.74 19.86 22.99
CA ASN A 101 2.09 21.16 22.98
C ASN A 101 1.01 21.31 24.06
N LYS A 102 0.34 20.21 24.42
CA LYS A 102 -0.63 20.16 25.53
C LYS A 102 0.03 20.08 26.92
N GLY A 103 1.36 19.90 26.99
CA GLY A 103 2.08 19.70 28.24
C GLY A 103 1.81 18.34 28.91
N THR A 104 1.13 17.43 28.24
CA THR A 104 0.80 16.10 28.77
C THR A 104 1.97 15.13 28.69
N LEU A 105 2.91 15.35 27.74
CA LEU A 105 4.07 14.50 27.53
C LEU A 105 4.94 14.37 28.79
N SER A 106 5.22 15.49 29.50
CA SER A 106 6.01 15.47 30.74
C SER A 106 5.31 14.66 31.84
N ARG A 107 3.98 14.75 31.94
CA ARG A 107 3.18 14.01 32.91
C ARG A 107 3.18 12.49 32.60
N ILE A 108 3.11 12.12 31.31
CA ILE A 108 3.19 10.72 30.89
C ILE A 108 4.58 10.16 31.18
N LEU A 109 5.64 10.91 30.88
CA LEU A 109 7.02 10.47 31.08
C LEU A 109 7.47 10.49 32.56
N SER A 110 6.71 11.11 33.46
CA SER A 110 6.95 11.01 34.91
C SER A 110 6.42 9.72 35.53
N GLN A 111 5.60 8.95 34.78
CA GLN A 111 5.16 7.63 35.23
C GLN A 111 6.28 6.59 35.04
N PRO A 112 6.28 5.49 35.81
CA PRO A 112 7.28 4.43 35.69
C PRO A 112 7.07 3.56 34.43
N ILE A 113 7.10 4.18 33.26
CA ILE A 113 6.98 3.54 31.94
C ILE A 113 8.18 3.87 31.08
N HIS A 114 8.63 2.88 30.28
CA HIS A 114 9.69 3.13 29.31
C HIS A 114 9.22 4.09 28.21
N ARG A 115 10.09 5.04 27.82
CA ARG A 115 9.77 6.01 26.77
C ARG A 115 9.41 5.35 25.44
N ASP A 116 10.06 4.25 25.13
CA ASP A 116 9.82 3.47 23.92
C ASP A 116 8.40 2.89 23.85
N TYR A 117 7.78 2.63 25.00
CA TYR A 117 6.40 2.13 25.04
C TYR A 117 5.41 3.15 24.49
N LEU A 118 5.63 4.44 24.70
CA LEU A 118 4.74 5.47 24.20
C LEU A 118 4.73 5.53 22.66
N ILE A 119 5.92 5.53 22.05
CA ILE A 119 6.06 5.62 20.59
C ILE A 119 5.54 4.34 19.93
N ASN A 120 5.98 3.19 20.44
CA ASN A 120 5.56 1.89 19.91
C ASN A 120 4.06 1.65 20.11
N ALA A 121 3.48 2.07 21.23
CA ALA A 121 2.04 1.93 21.47
C ALA A 121 1.22 2.79 20.49
N LYS A 122 1.65 4.03 20.20
CA LYS A 122 1.00 4.88 19.21
C LYS A 122 1.10 4.30 17.80
N PHE A 123 2.28 3.76 17.43
CA PHE A 123 2.47 3.08 16.16
C PHE A 123 1.56 1.84 16.04
N VAL A 124 1.58 0.95 17.04
CA VAL A 124 0.77 -0.28 17.03
C VAL A 124 -0.72 0.04 17.03
N ALA A 125 -1.16 1.04 17.81
CA ALA A 125 -2.57 1.45 17.84
C ALA A 125 -3.04 1.98 16.48
N ALA A 126 -2.28 2.87 15.85
CA ALA A 126 -2.59 3.41 14.53
C ALA A 126 -2.58 2.30 13.46
N LEU A 127 -1.55 1.43 13.49
CA LEU A 127 -1.43 0.31 12.56
C LEU A 127 -2.59 -0.69 12.70
N ALA A 128 -3.02 -0.99 13.92
CA ALA A 128 -4.18 -1.86 14.17
C ALA A 128 -5.47 -1.25 13.60
N VAL A 129 -5.70 0.04 13.80
CA VAL A 129 -6.88 0.74 13.27
C VAL A 129 -6.86 0.76 11.74
N ILE A 130 -5.72 1.08 11.11
CA ILE A 130 -5.55 1.04 9.67
C ILE A 130 -5.74 -0.39 9.13
N GLY A 131 -5.15 -1.38 9.79
CA GLY A 131 -5.26 -2.78 9.40
C GLY A 131 -6.71 -3.26 9.39
N ILE A 132 -7.43 -3.05 10.49
CA ILE A 132 -8.85 -3.42 10.57
C ILE A 132 -9.64 -2.74 9.44
N MET A 133 -9.40 -1.47 9.19
CA MET A 133 -10.07 -0.73 8.12
C MET A 133 -9.76 -1.31 6.72
N LEU A 134 -8.49 -1.55 6.39
CA LEU A 134 -8.10 -2.10 5.09
C LEU A 134 -8.68 -3.49 4.86
N PHE A 135 -8.64 -4.37 5.87
CA PHE A 135 -9.22 -5.70 5.78
C PHE A 135 -10.75 -5.65 5.67
N MET A 136 -11.43 -4.78 6.44
CA MET A 136 -12.86 -4.58 6.29
C MET A 136 -13.25 -4.14 4.87
N LEU A 137 -12.54 -3.16 4.31
CA LEU A 137 -12.81 -2.67 2.95
C LEU A 137 -12.51 -3.73 1.89
N GLY A 138 -11.39 -4.45 2.00
CA GLY A 138 -11.05 -5.51 1.07
C GLY A 138 -12.06 -6.67 1.09
N PHE A 139 -12.49 -7.10 2.27
CA PHE A 139 -13.53 -8.13 2.39
C PHE A 139 -14.91 -7.64 1.99
N LEU A 140 -15.20 -6.35 2.17
CA LEU A 140 -16.44 -5.73 1.67
C LEU A 140 -16.48 -5.78 0.13
N VAL A 141 -15.36 -5.43 -0.55
CA VAL A 141 -15.25 -5.55 -2.01
C VAL A 141 -15.45 -6.99 -2.46
N MET A 142 -14.82 -7.97 -1.77
CA MET A 142 -15.02 -9.40 -2.08
C MET A 142 -16.47 -9.85 -1.84
N GLY A 143 -17.09 -9.41 -0.74
CA GLY A 143 -18.48 -9.75 -0.42
C GLY A 143 -19.46 -9.23 -1.44
N PHE A 144 -19.33 -7.98 -1.84
CA PHE A 144 -20.17 -7.43 -2.93
C PHE A 144 -19.88 -8.09 -4.27
N GLY A 145 -18.61 -8.41 -4.55
CA GLY A 145 -18.21 -9.18 -5.73
C GLY A 145 -18.90 -10.55 -5.76
N LEU A 146 -18.95 -11.25 -4.62
CA LEU A 146 -19.63 -12.55 -4.50
C LEU A 146 -21.12 -12.43 -4.84
N ILE A 147 -21.80 -11.38 -4.34
CA ILE A 147 -23.22 -11.14 -4.62
C ILE A 147 -23.47 -10.83 -6.11
N ALA A 148 -22.56 -10.04 -6.72
CA ALA A 148 -22.72 -9.56 -8.08
C ALA A 148 -22.32 -10.59 -9.15
N ILE A 149 -21.25 -11.38 -8.89
CA ILE A 149 -20.74 -12.41 -9.80
C ILE A 149 -21.52 -13.73 -9.63
N GLY A 150 -21.94 -14.04 -8.40
CA GLY A 150 -22.70 -15.26 -8.09
C GLY A 150 -21.83 -16.53 -7.99
N ILE A 151 -20.53 -16.43 -8.09
CA ILE A 151 -19.56 -17.56 -7.99
C ILE A 151 -18.61 -17.24 -6.83
N PRO A 152 -18.32 -18.21 -5.93
CA PRO A 152 -17.36 -17.96 -4.85
C PRO A 152 -15.92 -17.83 -5.38
N PRO A 153 -15.07 -17.00 -4.72
CA PRO A 153 -13.67 -16.91 -5.07
C PRO A 153 -12.97 -18.26 -4.83
N THR A 154 -12.00 -18.57 -5.66
CA THR A 154 -11.11 -19.71 -5.41
C THR A 154 -10.24 -19.45 -4.16
N ALA A 155 -9.74 -20.53 -3.54
CA ALA A 155 -8.84 -20.39 -2.40
C ALA A 155 -7.57 -19.58 -2.74
N GLU A 156 -7.10 -19.69 -3.98
CA GLU A 156 -5.95 -18.93 -4.48
C GLU A 156 -6.27 -17.44 -4.60
N GLU A 157 -7.41 -17.07 -5.19
CA GLU A 157 -7.84 -15.66 -5.28
C GLU A 157 -8.00 -15.04 -3.90
N PHE A 158 -8.65 -15.77 -2.97
CA PHE A 158 -8.80 -15.32 -1.59
C PHE A 158 -7.43 -15.03 -0.93
N MET A 159 -6.49 -15.96 -1.04
CA MET A 159 -5.15 -15.79 -0.47
C MET A 159 -4.38 -14.64 -1.12
N ARG A 160 -4.49 -14.45 -2.44
CA ARG A 160 -3.87 -13.34 -3.16
C ARG A 160 -4.38 -11.99 -2.65
N VAL A 161 -5.69 -11.85 -2.44
CA VAL A 161 -6.27 -10.63 -1.86
C VAL A 161 -5.80 -10.41 -0.42
N VAL A 162 -5.75 -11.45 0.40
CA VAL A 162 -5.23 -11.36 1.78
C VAL A 162 -3.77 -10.88 1.78
N PHE A 163 -2.90 -11.46 0.94
CA PHE A 163 -1.51 -11.01 0.83
C PHE A 163 -1.40 -9.58 0.29
N PHE A 164 -2.23 -9.19 -0.67
CA PHE A 164 -2.30 -7.81 -1.13
C PHE A 164 -2.68 -6.84 0.01
N LEU A 165 -3.63 -7.20 0.88
CA LEU A 165 -4.01 -6.37 2.03
C LEU A 165 -2.87 -6.27 3.06
N PHE A 166 -2.11 -7.35 3.27
CA PHE A 166 -0.89 -7.28 4.10
C PHE A 166 0.18 -6.37 3.48
N VAL A 167 0.45 -6.48 2.18
CA VAL A 167 1.40 -5.58 1.48
C VAL A 167 0.93 -4.13 1.59
N SER A 168 -0.38 -3.87 1.44
CA SER A 168 -0.97 -2.55 1.63
C SER A 168 -0.75 -2.03 3.06
N LEU A 169 -0.90 -2.89 4.06
CA LEU A 169 -0.65 -2.54 5.46
C LEU A 169 0.82 -2.17 5.70
N PHE A 170 1.79 -2.92 5.15
CA PHE A 170 3.21 -2.60 5.24
C PHE A 170 3.53 -1.28 4.55
N TYR A 171 2.97 -1.04 3.38
CA TYR A 171 3.13 0.22 2.66
C TYR A 171 2.62 1.44 3.46
N VAL A 172 1.45 1.32 4.06
CA VAL A 172 0.89 2.39 4.91
C VAL A 172 1.69 2.53 6.21
N ALA A 173 2.19 1.42 6.79
CA ALA A 173 3.04 1.42 7.98
C ALA A 173 4.35 2.19 7.76
N PHE A 174 4.96 2.12 6.58
CA PHE A 174 6.11 2.93 6.21
C PHE A 174 5.81 4.43 6.34
N TRP A 175 4.70 4.90 5.76
CA TRP A 175 4.30 6.31 5.81
C TRP A 175 3.88 6.75 7.21
N LEU A 176 3.22 5.87 7.96
CA LEU A 176 2.89 6.08 9.37
C LEU A 176 4.16 6.26 10.22
N ASN A 177 5.15 5.39 10.03
CA ASN A 177 6.41 5.47 10.78
C ASN A 177 7.19 6.75 10.45
N LEU A 178 7.26 7.11 9.16
CA LEU A 178 7.86 8.36 8.71
C LEU A 178 7.17 9.58 9.35
N SER A 179 5.84 9.56 9.43
CA SER A 179 5.09 10.68 10.00
C SER A 179 5.23 10.80 11.53
N ILE A 180 5.30 9.67 12.24
CA ILE A 180 5.63 9.65 13.67
C ILE A 180 7.05 10.20 13.90
N PHE A 181 8.01 9.81 13.06
CA PHE A 181 9.38 10.34 13.12
C PHE A 181 9.38 11.87 12.98
N PHE A 182 8.66 12.43 12.02
CA PHE A 182 8.55 13.88 11.89
C PHE A 182 7.77 14.55 13.03
N SER A 183 6.79 13.86 13.63
CA SER A 183 6.11 14.33 14.83
C SER A 183 7.05 14.48 16.03
N ILE A 184 8.09 13.66 16.10
CA ILE A 184 9.15 13.78 17.12
C ILE A 184 10.11 14.92 16.78
N ARG A 185 10.46 15.07 15.48
CA ARG A 185 11.51 16.01 15.02
C ARG A 185 11.02 17.46 15.01
N PHE A 186 9.76 17.71 14.65
CA PHE A 186 9.17 19.05 14.54
C PHE A 186 8.27 19.35 15.74
N LYS A 187 8.40 20.58 16.28
CA LYS A 187 7.57 21.03 17.42
C LYS A 187 6.10 21.28 17.03
N GLN A 188 5.86 21.68 15.78
CA GLN A 188 4.53 22.03 15.29
C GLN A 188 3.95 20.90 14.46
N ALA A 189 2.71 20.51 14.73
CA ALA A 189 1.99 19.48 13.99
C ALA A 189 1.83 19.83 12.50
N ALA A 190 1.58 21.08 12.18
CA ALA A 190 1.47 21.55 10.80
C ALA A 190 2.76 21.37 10.01
N THR A 191 3.92 21.67 10.59
CA THR A 191 5.22 21.48 9.93
C THR A 191 5.52 19.99 9.71
N SER A 192 5.18 19.15 10.69
CA SER A 192 5.30 17.68 10.55
C SER A 192 4.44 17.15 9.40
N ALA A 193 3.17 17.55 9.35
CA ALA A 193 2.26 17.16 8.29
C ALA A 193 2.74 17.61 6.90
N LEU A 194 3.14 18.89 6.77
CA LEU A 194 3.62 19.45 5.52
C LEU A 194 4.89 18.74 5.03
N ALA A 195 5.83 18.43 5.92
CA ALA A 195 7.04 17.70 5.56
C ALA A 195 6.73 16.28 5.04
N CYS A 196 5.82 15.56 5.70
CA CYS A 196 5.38 14.24 5.25
C CYS A 196 4.70 14.31 3.89
N VAL A 197 3.75 15.24 3.72
CA VAL A 197 3.01 15.41 2.46
C VAL A 197 3.95 15.84 1.33
N ALA A 198 4.93 16.71 1.61
CA ALA A 198 5.93 17.11 0.62
C ALA A 198 6.78 15.93 0.12
N ILE A 199 7.24 15.06 1.03
CA ILE A 199 7.99 13.85 0.67
C ILE A 199 7.11 12.87 -0.10
N TRP A 200 5.87 12.65 0.35
CA TRP A 200 4.94 11.80 -0.34
C TRP A 200 4.67 12.30 -1.77
N LEU A 201 4.39 13.58 -1.92
CA LEU A 201 4.13 14.20 -3.22
C LEU A 201 5.36 14.15 -4.13
N PHE A 202 6.56 14.33 -3.56
CA PHE A 202 7.80 14.17 -4.30
C PHE A 202 7.92 12.77 -4.89
N PHE A 203 7.77 11.71 -4.10
CA PHE A 203 7.90 10.33 -4.59
C PHE A 203 6.74 9.90 -5.48
N SER A 204 5.52 10.39 -5.22
CA SER A 204 4.33 9.97 -5.99
C SER A 204 4.21 10.67 -7.35
N VAL A 205 4.71 11.90 -7.49
CA VAL A 205 4.52 12.72 -8.70
C VAL A 205 5.85 13.09 -9.33
N PHE A 206 6.72 13.79 -8.59
CA PHE A 206 7.93 14.38 -9.16
C PHE A 206 9.02 13.35 -9.46
N TYR A 207 9.15 12.34 -8.63
CA TYR A 207 10.20 11.34 -8.76
C TYR A 207 10.10 10.60 -10.10
N ASN A 208 8.94 10.09 -10.45
CA ASN A 208 8.70 9.41 -11.72
C ASN A 208 8.96 10.34 -12.93
N MET A 209 8.59 11.61 -12.82
CA MET A 209 8.86 12.60 -13.86
C MET A 209 10.37 12.83 -14.05
N ILE A 210 11.12 12.95 -12.96
CA ILE A 210 12.59 13.12 -12.98
C ILE A 210 13.26 11.89 -13.58
N ILE A 211 12.88 10.68 -13.12
CA ILE A 211 13.47 9.44 -13.64
C ILE A 211 13.16 9.26 -15.13
N ASN A 212 11.98 9.59 -15.59
CA ASN A 212 11.64 9.56 -17.01
C ASN A 212 12.49 10.56 -17.84
N LEU A 213 12.79 11.74 -17.28
CA LEU A 213 13.67 12.72 -17.93
C LEU A 213 15.11 12.20 -18.03
N VAL A 214 15.64 11.65 -16.93
CA VAL A 214 16.95 10.99 -16.88
C VAL A 214 17.00 9.81 -17.86
N GLY A 215 15.93 9.02 -17.92
CA GLY A 215 15.79 7.91 -18.84
C GLY A 215 15.90 8.35 -20.31
N LYS A 216 15.21 9.41 -20.69
CA LYS A 216 15.32 9.96 -22.05
C LYS A 216 16.73 10.44 -22.40
N ALA A 217 17.43 11.05 -21.42
CA ALA A 217 18.81 11.52 -21.62
C ALA A 217 19.83 10.39 -21.74
N LEU A 218 19.58 9.25 -21.07
CA LEU A 218 20.46 8.07 -21.05
C LEU A 218 20.00 6.97 -22.01
N SER A 219 18.96 7.22 -22.81
CA SER A 219 18.40 6.21 -23.71
C SER A 219 19.45 5.71 -24.69
N PRO A 220 19.60 4.38 -24.87
CA PRO A 220 20.55 3.82 -25.83
C PRO A 220 20.18 4.21 -27.25
N SER A 221 21.19 4.30 -28.14
CA SER A 221 20.98 4.60 -29.55
C SER A 221 20.14 3.53 -30.24
N ALA A 222 19.52 3.88 -31.38
CA ALA A 222 18.76 2.90 -32.19
C ALA A 222 19.57 1.68 -32.66
N TRP A 223 20.90 1.77 -32.62
CA TRP A 223 21.85 0.71 -32.99
C TRP A 223 22.48 0.00 -31.79
N ALA A 224 21.94 0.22 -30.57
CA ALA A 224 22.47 -0.41 -29.38
C ALA A 224 22.22 -1.92 -29.40
N SER A 225 23.16 -2.69 -28.84
CA SER A 225 23.00 -4.12 -28.68
C SER A 225 21.88 -4.45 -27.67
N ASP A 226 21.26 -5.64 -27.81
CA ASP A 226 20.21 -6.12 -26.87
C ASP A 226 20.68 -6.09 -25.41
N TYR A 227 21.97 -6.41 -25.20
CA TYR A 227 22.58 -6.33 -23.86
C TYR A 227 22.57 -4.92 -23.30
N GLN A 228 22.86 -3.89 -24.09
CA GLN A 228 22.82 -2.49 -23.66
C GLN A 228 21.41 -2.04 -23.36
N VAL A 229 20.44 -2.46 -24.17
CA VAL A 229 19.00 -2.18 -23.93
C VAL A 229 18.53 -2.80 -22.63
N ILE A 230 18.85 -4.09 -22.39
CA ILE A 230 18.48 -4.79 -21.15
C ILE A 230 19.17 -4.17 -19.93
N ALA A 231 20.45 -3.83 -20.03
CA ALA A 231 21.19 -3.18 -18.95
C ALA A 231 20.58 -1.81 -18.60
N TYR A 232 20.24 -1.02 -19.60
CA TYR A 232 19.53 0.26 -19.44
C TYR A 232 18.17 0.07 -18.74
N GLN A 233 17.35 -0.88 -19.19
CA GLN A 233 16.05 -1.14 -18.59
C GLN A 233 16.17 -1.59 -17.13
N ARG A 234 17.13 -2.45 -16.81
CA ARG A 234 17.42 -2.86 -15.41
C ARG A 234 17.86 -1.68 -14.56
N PHE A 235 18.71 -0.80 -15.10
CA PHE A 235 19.14 0.41 -14.40
C PHE A 235 17.95 1.32 -14.09
N MET A 236 17.09 1.58 -15.07
CA MET A 236 15.88 2.38 -14.89
C MET A 236 14.92 1.80 -13.87
N LEU A 237 14.68 0.49 -13.90
CA LEU A 237 13.85 -0.19 -12.90
C LEU A 237 14.44 -0.07 -11.49
N ASN A 238 15.75 -0.23 -11.34
CA ASN A 238 16.40 -0.07 -10.05
C ASN A 238 16.29 1.36 -9.52
N LEU A 239 16.36 2.37 -10.39
CA LEU A 239 16.12 3.75 -9.99
C LEU A 239 14.66 3.95 -9.55
N LEU A 240 13.68 3.46 -10.30
CA LEU A 240 12.27 3.59 -9.95
C LEU A 240 11.93 2.95 -8.60
N ARG A 241 12.59 1.84 -8.25
CA ARG A 241 12.42 1.12 -6.98
C ARG A 241 12.85 1.88 -5.73
N PHE A 242 13.49 3.04 -5.84
CA PHE A 242 13.70 3.92 -4.69
C PHE A 242 12.41 4.61 -4.22
N ALA A 243 11.38 4.65 -5.07
CA ALA A 243 10.08 5.16 -4.67
C ALA A 243 9.26 4.06 -3.98
N PRO A 244 8.80 4.27 -2.73
CA PRO A 244 7.96 3.30 -2.02
C PRO A 244 6.67 2.95 -2.79
N SER A 245 6.12 3.91 -3.54
CA SER A 245 4.95 3.70 -4.40
C SER A 245 5.20 2.69 -5.51
N GLU A 246 6.39 2.67 -6.12
CA GLU A 246 6.74 1.70 -7.15
C GLU A 246 6.91 0.29 -6.58
N LEU A 247 7.56 0.16 -5.42
CA LEU A 247 7.68 -1.13 -4.74
C LEU A 247 6.30 -1.71 -4.41
N PHE A 248 5.38 -0.86 -3.93
CA PHE A 248 4.01 -1.26 -3.66
C PHE A 248 3.26 -1.66 -4.94
N ASN A 249 3.40 -0.88 -6.03
CA ASN A 249 2.76 -1.17 -7.32
C ASN A 249 3.29 -2.47 -7.93
N GLU A 250 4.61 -2.72 -7.92
CA GLU A 250 5.20 -3.97 -8.38
C GLU A 250 4.66 -5.18 -7.60
N ALA A 251 4.62 -5.08 -6.26
CA ALA A 251 4.09 -6.13 -5.41
C ALA A 251 2.60 -6.38 -5.68
N THR A 252 1.82 -5.32 -5.82
CA THR A 252 0.38 -5.38 -6.11
C THR A 252 0.11 -6.04 -7.47
N MET A 253 0.83 -5.64 -8.53
CA MET A 253 0.71 -6.24 -9.86
C MET A 253 1.02 -7.74 -9.83
N THR A 254 2.09 -8.15 -9.14
CA THR A 254 2.48 -9.55 -9.05
C THR A 254 1.44 -10.41 -8.30
N LEU A 255 0.77 -9.85 -7.30
CA LEU A 255 -0.24 -10.55 -6.51
C LEU A 255 -1.60 -10.61 -7.21
N LEU A 256 -2.04 -9.47 -7.77
CA LEU A 256 -3.39 -9.31 -8.32
C LEU A 256 -3.49 -9.60 -9.82
N MET A 257 -2.35 -9.67 -10.53
CA MET A 257 -2.28 -9.98 -11.95
C MET A 257 -1.32 -11.17 -12.19
N PRO A 258 -1.80 -12.42 -12.03
CA PRO A 258 -0.98 -13.61 -12.17
C PRO A 258 -0.35 -13.83 -13.56
N SER A 259 -0.83 -13.14 -14.58
CA SER A 259 -0.23 -13.11 -15.93
C SER A 259 1.12 -12.38 -15.97
N VAL A 260 1.40 -11.51 -14.99
CA VAL A 260 2.68 -10.80 -14.87
C VAL A 260 3.74 -11.76 -14.34
N ARG A 261 4.56 -12.30 -15.25
CA ARG A 261 5.56 -13.34 -14.95
C ARG A 261 6.86 -12.80 -14.38
N SER A 262 7.17 -11.54 -14.64
CA SER A 262 8.41 -10.88 -14.22
C SER A 262 8.22 -9.38 -14.11
N LEU A 263 8.91 -8.79 -13.14
CA LEU A 263 8.95 -7.34 -12.91
C LEU A 263 10.10 -6.65 -13.67
N GLY A 264 10.82 -7.37 -14.52
CA GLY A 264 11.95 -6.85 -15.27
C GLY A 264 11.96 -7.30 -16.74
N PRO A 265 12.88 -6.74 -17.55
CA PRO A 265 13.01 -7.13 -18.93
C PRO A 265 13.37 -8.60 -19.04
N LEU A 266 12.58 -9.33 -19.84
CA LEU A 266 12.80 -10.74 -20.14
C LEU A 266 13.53 -10.85 -21.47
N THR A 267 14.51 -11.75 -21.54
CA THR A 267 15.07 -12.21 -22.81
C THR A 267 14.11 -13.15 -23.53
N MET A 268 14.21 -13.25 -24.87
CA MET A 268 13.39 -14.19 -25.67
C MET A 268 13.53 -15.63 -25.17
N GLU A 269 14.71 -16.04 -24.71
CA GLU A 269 14.95 -17.36 -24.13
C GLU A 269 14.19 -17.57 -22.81
N GLN A 270 14.08 -16.53 -21.98
CA GLN A 270 13.31 -16.57 -20.73
C GLN A 270 11.80 -16.57 -20.98
N VAL A 271 11.34 -15.95 -22.06
CA VAL A 271 9.92 -15.97 -22.46
C VAL A 271 9.50 -17.36 -22.92
N HIS A 272 10.38 -18.09 -23.64
CA HIS A 272 10.12 -19.45 -24.13
C HIS A 272 10.44 -20.52 -23.08
N GLY A 273 11.26 -20.21 -22.09
CA GLY A 273 11.67 -21.12 -21.02
C GLY A 273 10.75 -21.09 -19.82
N ALA A 274 9.82 -22.02 -19.79
CA ALA A 274 9.31 -22.69 -18.58
C ALA A 274 8.73 -21.89 -17.39
N ILE A 275 8.40 -20.60 -17.48
CA ILE A 275 7.59 -19.96 -16.43
C ILE A 275 6.11 -20.12 -16.79
N PRO A 276 5.33 -20.91 -16.01
CA PRO A 276 3.92 -21.12 -16.32
C PRO A 276 3.14 -19.79 -16.23
N SER A 277 2.13 -19.64 -17.07
CA SER A 277 1.14 -18.57 -16.97
C SER A 277 -0.21 -19.23 -16.72
N PRO A 278 -0.97 -18.84 -15.72
CA PRO A 278 -0.69 -17.84 -14.68
C PRO A 278 0.38 -18.28 -13.67
N LEU A 279 1.05 -17.32 -13.03
CA LEU A 279 2.09 -17.58 -12.04
C LEU A 279 1.47 -18.15 -10.75
N PRO A 280 1.93 -19.32 -10.23
CA PRO A 280 1.44 -19.86 -8.96
C PRO A 280 1.69 -18.90 -7.77
N LEU A 281 0.79 -18.89 -6.77
CA LEU A 281 0.87 -18.01 -5.60
C LEU A 281 2.24 -18.06 -4.91
N GLY A 282 2.81 -19.25 -4.71
CA GLY A 282 4.12 -19.39 -4.06
C GLY A 282 5.24 -18.69 -4.82
N GLN A 283 5.24 -18.72 -6.14
CA GLN A 283 6.22 -18.02 -6.97
C GLN A 283 5.96 -16.50 -6.95
N SER A 284 4.70 -16.08 -6.98
CA SER A 284 4.35 -14.65 -6.81
C SER A 284 4.89 -14.08 -5.51
N LEU A 285 4.78 -14.82 -4.39
CA LEU A 285 5.30 -14.39 -3.09
C LEU A 285 6.83 -14.29 -3.08
N LEU A 286 7.54 -15.20 -3.74
CA LEU A 286 8.99 -15.12 -3.87
C LEU A 286 9.42 -13.90 -4.68
N VAL A 287 8.66 -13.51 -5.71
CA VAL A 287 8.93 -12.29 -6.49
C VAL A 287 8.62 -11.02 -5.70
N VAL A 288 7.62 -11.06 -4.82
CA VAL A 288 7.22 -9.90 -3.97
C VAL A 288 8.15 -9.70 -2.77
N TRP A 289 8.87 -10.73 -2.33
CA TRP A 289 9.73 -10.64 -1.14
C TRP A 289 10.74 -9.48 -1.17
N PRO A 290 11.49 -9.22 -2.26
CA PRO A 290 12.41 -8.09 -2.34
C PRO A 290 11.72 -6.73 -2.20
N GLN A 291 10.49 -6.59 -2.72
CA GLN A 291 9.71 -5.36 -2.62
C GLN A 291 9.26 -5.10 -1.17
N LEU A 292 8.86 -6.15 -0.45
CA LEU A 292 8.51 -6.06 0.97
C LEU A 292 9.70 -5.68 1.86
N THR A 293 10.89 -6.21 1.54
CA THR A 293 12.10 -5.87 2.29
C THR A 293 12.63 -4.47 1.95
N GLY A 294 12.24 -3.90 0.82
CA GLY A 294 12.55 -2.53 0.41
C GLY A 294 11.61 -1.48 0.97
N LEU A 295 10.38 -1.87 1.35
CA LEU A 295 9.40 -1.04 2.05
C LEU A 295 9.69 -1.00 3.56
#